data_4e20b8936eef0078d55d8f53cff09c48
#
_entry.id   4e20b8936eef0078d55d8f53cff09c48
#
_cell.length_a   1.000
_cell.length_b   1.000
_cell.length_c   1.000
_cell.angle_alpha   90.00
_cell.angle_beta   90.00
_cell.angle_gamma   90.00
#
_symmetry.space_group_name_H-M   'P 1'
#
loop_
_entity.id
_entity.type
_entity.pdbx_description
1 polymer ?
#
loop_
_entity_poly.entity_id
_entity_poly.type
_entity_poly.pdbx_seq_one_letter_code
_entity_poly.pdbx_strand_id
1 'polypeptide(L)'
;ETAENAMTLMLNLQRAIRIYDRSVQNDRVWDYLVAKDVHMKRVAGQTMGIAGLGRIGQSVARKALAFDMPVIAYDPYLPPEIAEKLGVKLVDLDTLLAESDVISIHMNLTDENRHMFNKDTFMKMKKKPIIINEGRGALICDEDLVWALDEGLVRAAGLDMLESENPDLSDCRLLGRDNVLLTPHSGYYSETSDY
;
A
#
# COMPACT_ATOMS: atom_id res chain seq x y z
N GLU A 1 -13.41 5.13 -6.35
CA GLU A 1 -12.54 4.39 -7.25
C GLU A 1 -11.15 4.21 -6.65
N THR A 2 -10.45 5.30 -6.28
CA THR A 2 -9.09 5.24 -5.69
C THR A 2 -9.04 4.34 -4.45
N ALA A 3 -10.04 4.41 -3.57
CA ALA A 3 -10.10 3.54 -2.39
C ALA A 3 -10.35 2.07 -2.75
N GLU A 4 -11.02 1.80 -3.85
CA GLU A 4 -11.23 0.44 -4.37
C GLU A 4 -9.95 -0.09 -4.99
N ASN A 5 -9.22 0.74 -5.73
CA ASN A 5 -7.92 0.37 -6.27
C ASN A 5 -6.93 0.03 -5.15
N ALA A 6 -6.85 0.86 -4.10
CA ALA A 6 -6.01 0.57 -2.92
C ALA A 6 -6.29 -0.81 -2.32
N MET A 7 -7.57 -1.13 -2.11
CA MET A 7 -7.97 -2.44 -1.59
C MET A 7 -7.67 -3.57 -2.57
N THR A 8 -7.85 -3.33 -3.86
CA THR A 8 -7.55 -4.32 -4.92
C THR A 8 -6.05 -4.64 -4.98
N LEU A 9 -5.18 -3.64 -4.94
CA LEU A 9 -3.73 -3.83 -4.88
C LEU A 9 -3.34 -4.62 -3.62
N MET A 10 -3.87 -4.23 -2.46
CA MET A 10 -3.62 -4.90 -1.19
C MET A 10 -4.05 -6.37 -1.24
N LEU A 11 -5.28 -6.67 -1.67
CA LEU A 11 -5.80 -8.03 -1.72
C LEU A 11 -5.06 -8.90 -2.73
N ASN A 12 -4.69 -8.34 -3.89
CA ASN A 12 -3.89 -9.06 -4.88
C ASN A 12 -2.54 -9.48 -4.31
N LEU A 13 -1.82 -8.57 -3.63
CA LEU A 13 -0.54 -8.86 -2.98
C LEU A 13 -0.69 -9.85 -1.83
N GLN A 14 -1.73 -9.69 -0.99
CA GLN A 14 -2.00 -10.60 0.13
C GLN A 14 -2.31 -12.03 -0.31
N ARG A 15 -2.91 -12.19 -1.49
CA ARG A 15 -3.37 -13.49 -2.01
C ARG A 15 -2.53 -14.02 -3.17
N ALA A 16 -1.46 -13.30 -3.56
CA ALA A 16 -0.58 -13.66 -4.67
C ALA A 16 -1.33 -13.92 -6.00
N ILE A 17 -2.45 -13.20 -6.25
CA ILE A 17 -3.34 -13.47 -7.37
C ILE A 17 -2.59 -13.40 -8.71
N ARG A 18 -1.74 -12.36 -8.90
CA ARG A 18 -0.94 -12.21 -10.12
C ARG A 18 -0.01 -13.39 -10.37
N ILE A 19 0.60 -13.95 -9.31
CA ILE A 19 1.51 -15.08 -9.43
C ILE A 19 0.75 -16.33 -9.87
N TYR A 20 -0.38 -16.62 -9.23
CA TYR A 20 -1.22 -17.77 -9.59
C TYR A 20 -1.79 -17.64 -10.99
N ASP A 21 -2.35 -16.48 -11.34
CA ASP A 21 -2.92 -16.23 -12.66
C ASP A 21 -1.86 -16.41 -13.76
N ARG A 22 -0.68 -15.81 -13.60
CA ARG A 22 0.46 -15.98 -14.52
C ARG A 22 0.86 -17.45 -14.66
N SER A 23 1.00 -18.17 -13.56
CA SER A 23 1.38 -19.58 -13.55
C SER A 23 0.38 -20.43 -14.34
N VAL A 24 -0.92 -20.23 -14.12
CA VAL A 24 -1.95 -21.01 -14.81
C VAL A 24 -2.05 -20.62 -16.28
N GLN A 25 -2.13 -19.33 -16.59
CA GLN A 25 -2.42 -18.87 -17.94
C GLN A 25 -1.20 -18.94 -18.87
N ASN A 26 -0.02 -18.55 -18.37
CA ASN A 26 1.19 -18.46 -19.19
C ASN A 26 2.02 -19.75 -19.10
N ASP A 27 2.28 -20.21 -17.87
CA ASP A 27 3.20 -21.33 -17.64
C ASP A 27 2.50 -22.70 -17.71
N ARG A 28 1.16 -22.72 -17.75
CA ARG A 28 0.32 -23.94 -17.76
C ARG A 28 0.54 -24.83 -16.54
N VAL A 29 0.89 -24.23 -15.39
CA VAL A 29 1.12 -24.92 -14.14
C VAL A 29 -0.09 -24.71 -13.20
N TRP A 30 -0.71 -25.83 -12.79
CA TRP A 30 -1.81 -25.87 -11.83
C TRP A 30 -1.30 -26.39 -10.48
N ASP A 31 -0.57 -25.54 -9.75
CA ASP A 31 0.01 -25.87 -8.46
C ASP A 31 -0.01 -24.66 -7.54
N TYR A 32 -0.55 -24.81 -6.33
CA TYR A 32 -0.57 -23.74 -5.33
C TYR A 32 0.81 -23.45 -4.72
N LEU A 33 1.76 -24.35 -4.86
CA LEU A 33 3.13 -24.18 -4.35
C LEU A 33 3.97 -23.19 -5.15
N VAL A 34 3.52 -22.72 -6.31
CA VAL A 34 4.23 -21.68 -7.09
C VAL A 34 4.38 -20.37 -6.31
N ALA A 35 3.54 -20.13 -5.32
CA ALA A 35 3.60 -18.96 -4.44
C ALA A 35 4.03 -19.32 -2.99
N LYS A 36 4.71 -20.44 -2.78
CA LYS A 36 5.12 -20.91 -1.43
C LYS A 36 5.99 -19.91 -0.67
N ASP A 37 6.80 -19.13 -1.39
CA ASP A 37 7.71 -18.13 -0.81
C ASP A 37 7.00 -16.78 -0.54
N VAL A 38 5.75 -16.64 -0.98
CA VAL A 38 4.90 -15.51 -0.60
C VAL A 38 4.29 -15.80 0.76
N HIS A 39 4.70 -15.07 1.77
CA HIS A 39 4.17 -15.23 3.14
C HIS A 39 2.73 -14.69 3.22
N MET A 40 1.80 -15.44 2.62
CA MET A 40 0.37 -15.10 2.63
C MET A 40 -0.19 -15.23 4.04
N LYS A 41 -0.83 -14.17 4.50
CA LYS A 41 -1.53 -14.16 5.80
C LYS A 41 -3.03 -13.96 5.55
N ARG A 42 -3.86 -14.44 6.47
CA ARG A 42 -5.28 -14.08 6.48
C ARG A 42 -5.40 -12.57 6.70
N VAL A 43 -6.27 -11.91 5.95
CA VAL A 43 -6.47 -10.45 6.02
C VAL A 43 -7.08 -10.04 7.37
N ALA A 44 -8.13 -10.75 7.80
CA ALA A 44 -8.77 -10.49 9.08
C ALA A 44 -7.78 -10.56 10.25
N GLY A 45 -7.79 -9.53 11.09
CA GLY A 45 -6.90 -9.35 12.24
C GLY A 45 -5.56 -8.70 11.92
N GLN A 46 -5.20 -8.47 10.65
CA GLN A 46 -4.05 -7.64 10.30
C GLN A 46 -4.38 -6.16 10.46
N THR A 47 -3.45 -5.38 11.01
CA THR A 47 -3.63 -3.94 11.20
C THR A 47 -3.44 -3.18 9.88
N MET A 48 -4.47 -2.43 9.47
CA MET A 48 -4.37 -1.45 8.40
C MET A 48 -3.94 -0.11 8.99
N GLY A 49 -2.76 0.37 8.62
CA GLY A 49 -2.31 1.73 8.88
C GLY A 49 -2.65 2.64 7.71
N ILE A 50 -3.26 3.78 7.97
CA ILE A 50 -3.62 4.76 6.95
C ILE A 50 -2.83 6.05 7.20
N ALA A 51 -1.99 6.43 6.23
CA ALA A 51 -1.32 7.72 6.22
C ALA A 51 -2.14 8.72 5.39
N GLY A 52 -2.81 9.64 6.08
CA GLY A 52 -3.79 10.58 5.51
C GLY A 52 -5.23 10.05 5.55
N LEU A 53 -6.01 10.50 6.52
CA LEU A 53 -7.41 10.08 6.74
C LEU A 53 -8.42 11.09 6.15
N GLY A 54 -8.11 11.61 4.94
CA GLY A 54 -9.01 12.41 4.12
C GLY A 54 -10.16 11.57 3.52
N ARG A 55 -10.86 12.08 2.52
CA ARG A 55 -12.01 11.38 1.90
C ARG A 55 -11.68 9.96 1.43
N ILE A 56 -10.53 9.79 0.76
CA ILE A 56 -10.08 8.48 0.25
C ILE A 56 -9.68 7.59 1.43
N GLY A 57 -8.84 8.07 2.35
CA GLY A 57 -8.40 7.31 3.52
C GLY A 57 -9.57 6.83 4.39
N GLN A 58 -10.61 7.66 4.59
CA GLN A 58 -11.84 7.25 5.27
C GLN A 58 -12.60 6.16 4.53
N SER A 59 -12.61 6.20 3.19
CA SER A 59 -13.24 5.15 2.38
C SER A 59 -12.47 3.83 2.49
N VAL A 60 -11.13 3.87 2.47
CA VAL A 60 -10.27 2.69 2.72
C VAL A 60 -10.50 2.16 4.13
N ALA A 61 -10.56 3.03 5.14
CA ALA A 61 -10.82 2.62 6.53
C ALA A 61 -12.11 1.81 6.67
N ARG A 62 -13.21 2.29 6.11
CA ARG A 62 -14.50 1.56 6.12
C ARG A 62 -14.40 0.18 5.45
N LYS A 63 -13.69 0.11 4.32
CA LYS A 63 -13.49 -1.16 3.60
C LYS A 63 -12.60 -2.11 4.41
N ALA A 64 -11.51 -1.62 5.00
CA ALA A 64 -10.63 -2.43 5.84
C ALA A 64 -11.35 -2.98 7.09
N LEU A 65 -12.15 -2.16 7.76
CA LEU A 65 -12.99 -2.60 8.89
C LEU A 65 -13.97 -3.71 8.47
N ALA A 66 -14.55 -3.63 7.25
CA ALA A 66 -15.43 -4.68 6.73
C ALA A 66 -14.68 -6.00 6.42
N PHE A 67 -13.35 -5.97 6.30
CA PHE A 67 -12.48 -7.14 6.23
C PHE A 67 -11.96 -7.61 7.59
N ASP A 68 -12.56 -7.14 8.69
CA ASP A 68 -12.14 -7.43 10.07
C ASP A 68 -10.68 -7.01 10.36
N MET A 69 -10.20 -5.96 9.72
CA MET A 69 -8.90 -5.37 10.00
C MET A 69 -9.04 -4.26 11.04
N PRO A 70 -8.31 -4.30 12.16
CA PRO A 70 -8.13 -3.11 13.00
C PRO A 70 -7.50 -1.98 12.17
N VAL A 71 -8.01 -0.75 12.32
CA VAL A 71 -7.52 0.40 11.57
C VAL A 71 -6.92 1.44 12.51
N ILE A 72 -5.68 1.84 12.23
CA ILE A 72 -5.00 2.97 12.84
C ILE A 72 -4.68 4.00 11.74
N ALA A 73 -4.61 5.27 12.09
CA ALA A 73 -4.32 6.31 11.12
C ALA A 73 -3.38 7.38 11.67
N TYR A 74 -2.53 7.91 10.79
CA TYR A 74 -1.74 9.10 11.00
C TYR A 74 -2.28 10.22 10.12
N ASP A 75 -2.80 11.26 10.73
CA ASP A 75 -3.20 12.49 10.05
C ASP A 75 -3.12 13.65 11.05
N PRO A 76 -2.07 14.51 10.95
CA PRO A 76 -1.84 15.57 11.92
C PRO A 76 -2.85 16.73 11.82
N TYR A 77 -3.67 16.76 10.76
CA TYR A 77 -4.61 17.85 10.50
C TYR A 77 -6.07 17.46 10.73
N LEU A 78 -6.34 16.16 10.93
CA LEU A 78 -7.71 15.66 11.07
C LEU A 78 -8.24 15.88 12.49
N PRO A 79 -9.46 16.46 12.66
CA PRO A 79 -10.13 16.49 13.94
C PRO A 79 -10.36 15.05 14.48
N PRO A 80 -9.99 14.76 15.75
CA PRO A 80 -10.09 13.42 16.33
C PRO A 80 -11.49 12.80 16.24
N GLU A 81 -12.53 13.62 16.34
CA GLU A 81 -13.93 13.19 16.32
C GLU A 81 -14.32 12.49 15.00
N ILE A 82 -13.62 12.81 13.91
CA ILE A 82 -13.86 12.16 12.60
C ILE A 82 -13.35 10.72 12.65
N ALA A 83 -12.16 10.50 13.19
CA ALA A 83 -11.59 9.16 13.33
C ALA A 83 -12.40 8.30 14.31
N GLU A 84 -12.81 8.86 15.45
CA GLU A 84 -13.64 8.20 16.45
C GLU A 84 -14.97 7.70 15.85
N LYS A 85 -15.67 8.54 15.07
CA LYS A 85 -16.91 8.16 14.38
C LYS A 85 -16.74 7.02 13.37
N LEU A 86 -15.54 6.85 12.86
CA LEU A 86 -15.20 5.76 11.94
C LEU A 86 -14.75 4.48 12.67
N GLY A 87 -14.52 4.55 13.98
CA GLY A 87 -13.90 3.46 14.73
C GLY A 87 -12.39 3.29 14.42
N VAL A 88 -11.72 4.38 14.02
CA VAL A 88 -10.30 4.43 13.68
C VAL A 88 -9.55 5.11 14.81
N LYS A 89 -8.42 4.52 15.23
CA LYS A 89 -7.54 5.11 16.24
C LYS A 89 -6.49 6.00 15.56
N LEU A 90 -6.45 7.29 15.91
CA LEU A 90 -5.36 8.17 15.52
C LEU A 90 -4.10 7.86 16.33
N VAL A 91 -2.96 7.82 15.65
CA VAL A 91 -1.65 7.54 16.23
C VAL A 91 -0.59 8.46 15.62
N ASP A 92 0.58 8.54 16.24
CA ASP A 92 1.74 9.18 15.64
C ASP A 92 2.33 8.32 14.49
N LEU A 93 3.23 8.92 13.70
CA LEU A 93 3.84 8.24 12.57
C LEU A 93 4.65 7.01 13.00
N ASP A 94 5.42 7.10 14.06
CA ASP A 94 6.25 6.00 14.54
C ASP A 94 5.40 4.79 14.97
N THR A 95 4.29 5.03 15.62
CA THR A 95 3.30 3.98 15.97
C THR A 95 2.68 3.37 14.70
N LEU A 96 2.27 4.21 13.71
CA LEU A 96 1.76 3.73 12.44
C LEU A 96 2.75 2.77 11.77
N LEU A 97 4.03 3.19 11.65
CA LEU A 97 5.09 2.41 11.02
C LEU A 97 5.34 1.09 11.75
N ALA A 98 5.35 1.12 13.09
CA ALA A 98 5.69 -0.06 13.90
C ALA A 98 4.56 -1.08 14.01
N GLU A 99 3.28 -0.65 13.97
CA GLU A 99 2.14 -1.51 14.30
C GLU A 99 1.32 -1.96 13.07
N SER A 100 1.62 -1.46 11.88
CA SER A 100 0.86 -1.80 10.68
C SER A 100 1.38 -3.06 9.98
N ASP A 101 0.46 -3.94 9.59
CA ASP A 101 0.71 -5.05 8.66
C ASP A 101 0.53 -4.64 7.20
N VAL A 102 -0.27 -3.61 6.96
CA VAL A 102 -0.45 -2.91 5.68
C VAL A 102 -0.43 -1.42 5.95
N ILE A 103 0.28 -0.64 5.16
CA ILE A 103 0.25 0.84 5.21
C ILE A 103 -0.30 1.34 3.88
N SER A 104 -1.40 2.08 3.93
CA SER A 104 -2.02 2.69 2.76
C SER A 104 -1.88 4.21 2.84
N ILE A 105 -1.26 4.80 1.81
CA ILE A 105 -0.85 6.20 1.77
C ILE A 105 -1.83 6.97 0.90
N HIS A 106 -2.46 8.00 1.48
CA HIS A 106 -3.47 8.86 0.84
C HIS A 106 -3.24 10.36 1.15
N MET A 107 -2.00 10.71 1.45
CA MET A 107 -1.60 12.08 1.77
C MET A 107 -1.41 12.90 0.50
N ASN A 108 -1.70 14.21 0.59
CA ASN A 108 -1.20 15.15 -0.40
C ASN A 108 0.31 15.35 -0.21
N LEU A 109 1.02 15.60 -1.31
CA LEU A 109 2.43 15.93 -1.26
C LEU A 109 2.62 17.40 -0.84
N THR A 110 3.51 17.62 0.09
CA THR A 110 4.03 18.93 0.50
C THR A 110 5.56 18.88 0.54
N ASP A 111 6.23 20.02 0.69
CA ASP A 111 7.69 20.04 0.81
C ASP A 111 8.15 19.31 2.08
N GLU A 112 7.36 19.38 3.17
CA GLU A 112 7.69 18.76 4.46
C GLU A 112 7.56 17.24 4.46
N ASN A 113 6.67 16.67 3.65
CA ASN A 113 6.42 15.23 3.63
C ASN A 113 6.99 14.52 2.37
N ARG A 114 7.73 15.26 1.53
CA ARG A 114 8.48 14.65 0.42
C ARG A 114 9.43 13.60 0.98
N HIS A 115 9.40 12.41 0.37
CA HIS A 115 10.17 11.26 0.83
C HIS A 115 9.96 10.92 2.32
N MET A 116 8.74 11.15 2.84
CA MET A 116 8.39 10.74 4.21
C MET A 116 8.61 9.24 4.40
N PHE A 117 8.38 8.44 3.36
CA PHE A 117 8.69 7.02 3.33
C PHE A 117 10.05 6.80 2.66
N ASN A 118 11.08 6.70 3.48
CA ASN A 118 12.48 6.57 3.11
C ASN A 118 13.15 5.48 3.96
N LYS A 119 14.45 5.30 3.80
CA LYS A 119 15.23 4.29 4.50
C LYS A 119 15.03 4.31 6.02
N ASP A 120 15.03 5.50 6.63
CA ASP A 120 14.91 5.63 8.09
C ASP A 120 13.51 5.20 8.57
N THR A 121 12.46 5.54 7.83
CA THR A 121 11.09 5.14 8.17
C THR A 121 10.84 3.66 7.87
N PHE A 122 11.42 3.10 6.81
CA PHE A 122 11.33 1.66 6.53
C PHE A 122 12.00 0.83 7.64
N MET A 123 13.12 1.28 8.22
CA MET A 123 13.75 0.61 9.36
C MET A 123 12.87 0.56 10.62
N LYS A 124 11.89 1.44 10.75
CA LYS A 124 10.93 1.44 11.87
C LYS A 124 9.78 0.45 11.68
N MET A 125 9.62 -0.15 10.50
CA MET A 125 8.52 -1.05 10.14
C MET A 125 8.74 -2.46 10.70
N LYS A 126 8.32 -2.71 11.94
CA LYS A 126 8.58 -3.97 12.66
C LYS A 126 7.82 -5.19 12.11
N LYS A 127 6.67 -4.96 11.46
CA LYS A 127 5.81 -6.04 10.98
C LYS A 127 6.03 -6.39 9.51
N LYS A 128 6.99 -5.76 8.84
CA LYS A 128 7.27 -5.97 7.41
C LYS A 128 5.99 -5.77 6.58
N PRO A 129 5.42 -4.56 6.55
CA PRO A 129 4.11 -4.33 5.97
C PRO A 129 4.10 -4.50 4.45
N ILE A 130 2.89 -4.58 3.89
CA ILE A 130 2.64 -4.20 2.50
C ILE A 130 2.45 -2.69 2.46
N ILE A 131 3.10 -2.02 1.52
CA ILE A 131 2.92 -0.59 1.25
C ILE A 131 1.98 -0.42 0.05
N ILE A 132 0.95 0.40 0.21
CA ILE A 132 0.05 0.82 -0.88
C ILE A 132 0.16 2.33 -1.01
N ASN A 133 0.48 2.83 -2.19
CA ASN A 133 0.55 4.27 -2.45
C ASN A 133 -0.46 4.69 -3.52
N GLU A 134 -1.47 5.42 -3.07
CA GLU A 134 -2.52 6.05 -3.89
C GLU A 134 -2.55 7.57 -3.63
N GLY A 135 -1.51 8.11 -2.99
CA GLY A 135 -1.39 9.52 -2.69
C GLY A 135 -0.65 10.29 -3.78
N ARG A 136 0.66 10.35 -3.64
CA ARG A 136 1.60 10.94 -4.61
C ARG A 136 2.90 10.14 -4.58
N GLY A 137 3.52 9.96 -5.76
CA GLY A 137 4.73 9.15 -5.88
C GLY A 137 5.87 9.61 -4.98
N ALA A 138 6.16 10.90 -5.00
CA ALA A 138 7.26 11.50 -4.22
C ALA A 138 7.06 11.52 -2.69
N LEU A 139 5.98 10.93 -2.16
CA LEU A 139 5.88 10.57 -0.72
C LEU A 139 6.82 9.43 -0.36
N ILE A 140 7.17 8.59 -1.33
CA ILE A 140 8.12 7.48 -1.20
C ILE A 140 9.39 7.82 -1.98
N CYS A 141 10.55 7.52 -1.43
CA CYS A 141 11.79 7.46 -2.17
C CYS A 141 11.87 6.08 -2.83
N ASP A 142 11.81 6.02 -4.17
CA ASP A 142 11.76 4.76 -4.92
C ASP A 142 13.02 3.90 -4.69
N GLU A 143 14.21 4.52 -4.62
CA GLU A 143 15.47 3.80 -4.37
C GLU A 143 15.48 3.17 -2.97
N ASP A 144 15.00 3.89 -1.97
CA ASP A 144 14.91 3.39 -0.60
C ASP A 144 13.84 2.28 -0.46
N LEU A 145 12.74 2.36 -1.23
CA LEU A 145 11.74 1.31 -1.30
C LEU A 145 12.33 0.03 -1.93
N VAL A 146 13.09 0.15 -3.02
CA VAL A 146 13.82 -0.99 -3.61
C VAL A 146 14.71 -1.63 -2.58
N TRP A 147 15.51 -0.83 -1.86
CA TRP A 147 16.36 -1.34 -0.80
C TRP A 147 15.55 -2.03 0.31
N ALA A 148 14.45 -1.43 0.76
CA ALA A 148 13.61 -2.01 1.82
C ALA A 148 12.94 -3.33 1.41
N LEU A 149 12.58 -3.48 0.14
CA LEU A 149 12.08 -4.73 -0.43
C LEU A 149 13.19 -5.81 -0.48
N ASP A 150 14.41 -5.42 -0.88
CA ASP A 150 15.58 -6.33 -0.94
C ASP A 150 15.99 -6.81 0.46
N GLU A 151 15.97 -5.94 1.46
CA GLU A 151 16.25 -6.27 2.88
C GLU A 151 15.07 -6.97 3.59
N GLY A 152 13.93 -7.07 2.93
CA GLY A 152 12.73 -7.67 3.50
C GLY A 152 12.13 -6.89 4.68
N LEU A 153 12.37 -5.59 4.75
CA LEU A 153 11.74 -4.66 5.70
C LEU A 153 10.32 -4.30 5.24
N VAL A 154 10.10 -4.24 3.94
CA VAL A 154 8.81 -4.15 3.28
C VAL A 154 8.56 -5.46 2.55
N ARG A 155 7.42 -6.10 2.81
CA ARG A 155 7.09 -7.40 2.23
C ARG A 155 6.69 -7.30 0.77
N ALA A 156 5.90 -6.29 0.44
CA ALA A 156 5.39 -6.06 -0.91
C ALA A 156 4.97 -4.60 -1.08
N ALA A 157 4.84 -4.14 -2.32
CA ALA A 157 4.35 -2.80 -2.63
C ALA A 157 3.33 -2.80 -3.77
N GLY A 158 2.24 -2.04 -3.60
CA GLY A 158 1.26 -1.71 -4.63
C GLY A 158 1.26 -0.20 -4.85
N LEU A 159 1.67 0.24 -6.03
CA LEU A 159 1.91 1.65 -6.31
C LEU A 159 1.12 2.06 -7.55
N ASP A 160 0.25 3.05 -7.40
CA ASP A 160 -0.46 3.65 -8.54
C ASP A 160 0.37 4.77 -9.20
N MET A 161 1.46 5.17 -8.57
CA MET A 161 2.41 6.14 -9.08
C MET A 161 3.81 5.89 -8.53
N LEU A 162 4.83 6.25 -9.31
CA LEU A 162 6.22 6.28 -8.92
C LEU A 162 6.62 7.70 -8.53
N GLU A 163 7.83 7.88 -7.97
CA GLU A 163 8.33 9.18 -7.53
C GLU A 163 8.23 10.24 -8.63
N SER A 164 8.53 9.88 -9.88
CA SER A 164 8.28 10.71 -11.06
C SER A 164 6.88 10.47 -11.62
N GLU A 165 6.17 11.53 -11.98
CA GLU A 165 4.87 11.43 -12.67
C GLU A 165 5.01 10.91 -14.12
N ASN A 166 6.18 11.05 -14.71
CA ASN A 166 6.55 10.50 -16.03
C ASN A 166 7.82 9.66 -15.87
N PRO A 167 7.74 8.47 -15.28
CA PRO A 167 8.90 7.66 -14.97
C PRO A 167 9.54 7.10 -16.24
N ASP A 168 10.87 7.15 -16.30
CA ASP A 168 11.62 6.29 -17.22
C ASP A 168 11.63 4.87 -16.68
N LEU A 169 10.99 3.97 -17.40
CA LEU A 169 10.86 2.58 -16.98
C LEU A 169 12.05 1.71 -17.44
N SER A 170 12.99 2.23 -18.24
CA SER A 170 14.09 1.46 -18.80
C SER A 170 14.99 0.84 -17.73
N ASP A 171 15.25 1.57 -16.63
CA ASP A 171 16.10 1.14 -15.52
C ASP A 171 15.33 1.04 -14.17
N CYS A 172 14.00 0.96 -14.23
CA CYS A 172 13.16 0.92 -13.03
C CYS A 172 13.30 -0.42 -12.30
N ARG A 173 14.00 -0.43 -11.18
CA ARG A 173 14.26 -1.62 -10.36
C ARG A 173 13.03 -2.18 -9.63
N LEU A 174 11.90 -1.51 -9.67
CA LEU A 174 10.61 -1.99 -9.16
C LEU A 174 9.91 -2.92 -10.15
N LEU A 175 10.27 -2.88 -11.44
CA LEU A 175 9.69 -3.76 -12.45
C LEU A 175 10.15 -5.22 -12.31
N GLY A 176 9.31 -6.13 -12.77
CA GLY A 176 9.62 -7.55 -12.81
C GLY A 176 9.58 -8.27 -11.46
N ARG A 177 9.33 -7.56 -10.36
CA ARG A 177 9.25 -8.15 -9.02
C ARG A 177 7.89 -8.78 -8.78
N ASP A 178 7.87 -10.01 -8.25
CA ASP A 178 6.61 -10.71 -7.92
C ASP A 178 5.86 -10.07 -6.74
N ASN A 179 6.57 -9.34 -5.88
CA ASN A 179 6.02 -8.64 -4.73
C ASN A 179 5.76 -7.14 -4.98
N VAL A 180 5.77 -6.68 -6.24
CA VAL A 180 5.43 -5.30 -6.59
C VAL A 180 4.33 -5.28 -7.64
N LEU A 181 3.26 -4.53 -7.39
CA LEU A 181 2.22 -4.20 -8.37
C LEU A 181 2.32 -2.72 -8.72
N LEU A 182 2.29 -2.43 -10.01
CA LEU A 182 2.30 -1.06 -10.52
C LEU A 182 1.09 -0.84 -11.40
N THR A 183 0.42 0.29 -11.22
CA THR A 183 -0.63 0.80 -12.10
C THR A 183 -0.29 2.23 -12.53
N PRO A 184 -0.65 2.66 -13.76
CA PRO A 184 -0.14 3.90 -14.34
C PRO A 184 -1.02 5.11 -13.95
N HIS A 185 -1.11 5.42 -12.66
CA HIS A 185 -1.95 6.49 -12.10
C HIS A 185 -3.42 6.35 -12.57
N SER A 186 -3.94 5.16 -12.47
CA SER A 186 -5.27 4.77 -12.97
C SER A 186 -6.30 4.54 -11.86
N GLY A 187 -5.91 4.69 -10.60
CA GLY A 187 -6.77 4.38 -9.45
C GLY A 187 -8.05 5.24 -9.36
N TYR A 188 -8.10 6.39 -10.03
CA TYR A 188 -9.29 7.24 -10.10
C TYR A 188 -10.24 6.87 -11.24
N TYR A 189 -9.75 6.11 -12.24
CA TYR A 189 -10.47 5.87 -13.49
C TYR A 189 -11.58 4.83 -13.32
N SER A 190 -12.78 5.20 -13.74
CA SER A 190 -13.91 4.30 -13.98
C SER A 190 -14.84 4.90 -15.02
N GLU A 191 -15.72 4.10 -15.61
CA GLU A 191 -16.75 4.60 -16.53
C GLU A 191 -17.77 5.54 -15.84
N THR A 192 -17.82 5.50 -14.51
CA THR A 192 -18.70 6.32 -13.68
C THR A 192 -18.00 7.53 -13.05
N SER A 193 -16.66 7.64 -13.17
CA SER A 193 -15.95 8.83 -12.74
C SER A 193 -16.22 9.97 -13.75
N ASP A 194 -16.86 11.04 -13.28
CA ASP A 194 -17.01 12.25 -14.09
C ASP A 194 -15.63 12.87 -14.34
N TYR A 195 -15.33 13.12 -15.59
CA TYR A 195 -14.12 13.79 -16.08
C TYR A 195 -14.18 15.29 -15.82
#